data_8d689c263bc90f2785d657d55fc64450
#
_entry.id   8d689c263bc90f2785d657d55fc64450
#
_cell.length_a   1.000
_cell.length_b   1.000
_cell.length_c   1.000
_cell.angle_alpha   90.00
_cell.angle_beta   90.00
_cell.angle_gamma   90.00
#
_symmetry.space_group_name_H-M   'P 1'
#
loop_
_entity.id
_entity.type
_entity.pdbx_description
1 polymer ?
#
loop_
_entity_poly.entity_id
_entity_poly.type
_entity_poly.pdbx_seq_one_letter_code
_entity_poly.pdbx_strand_id
1 'polypeptide(L)'
;MQIPHPGELQQRLDEIKWTAYHGLYVVSVALRDVPYSAQFPMLQSSISQQINQIVPVYTYTYHFNQLVLLLCFGDVPEPAMTADQTVALEQLLRNMNLRAGISQRLSELTDANEGFAQAQMAVEMPQKLDLENNFHTYDSVALYHMIQSSKSKIRDYHTFMHRAIAILKKFDAENHQELLNTLYVYLRESQKAIKAAEILCIHKNTLFYRLRKIREITGIDLDRSDEVLHLQISFLILRYEGEMMA
;
A
#
# COMPACT_ATOMS: atom_id res chain seq x y z
N MET A 1 -5.09 26.88 5.09
CA MET A 1 -6.48 26.88 4.64
C MET A 1 -7.30 26.40 5.83
N GLN A 2 -8.20 27.22 6.37
CA GLN A 2 -9.06 26.79 7.48
C GLN A 2 -10.12 25.85 6.93
N ILE A 3 -10.23 24.67 7.54
CA ILE A 3 -11.30 23.71 7.21
C ILE A 3 -12.62 24.38 7.64
N PRO A 4 -13.65 24.43 6.77
CA PRO A 4 -14.94 24.98 7.14
C PRO A 4 -15.51 24.24 8.36
N HIS A 5 -16.27 24.95 9.18
CA HIS A 5 -16.95 24.31 10.31
C HIS A 5 -17.84 23.17 9.78
N PRO A 6 -17.93 22.00 10.45
CA PRO A 6 -18.72 20.86 9.96
C PRO A 6 -20.13 21.23 9.48
N GLY A 7 -20.78 22.19 10.12
CA GLY A 7 -22.10 22.67 9.70
C GLY A 7 -22.10 23.48 8.37
N GLU A 8 -21.03 24.23 8.07
CA GLU A 8 -20.93 24.95 6.79
C GLU A 8 -20.60 24.00 5.64
N LEU A 9 -19.82 22.97 5.93
CA LEU A 9 -19.52 21.90 4.95
C LEU A 9 -20.81 21.17 4.61
N GLN A 10 -21.59 20.76 5.62
CA GLN A 10 -22.87 20.09 5.43
C GLN A 10 -23.84 20.93 4.59
N GLN A 11 -23.99 22.22 4.90
CA GLN A 11 -24.86 23.11 4.14
C GLN A 11 -24.44 23.23 2.68
N ARG A 12 -23.12 23.34 2.39
CA ARG A 12 -22.62 23.38 1.01
C ARG A 12 -22.85 22.07 0.26
N LEU A 13 -22.80 20.94 0.98
CA LEU A 13 -23.04 19.62 0.41
C LEU A 13 -24.52 19.41 0.08
N ASP A 14 -25.41 19.92 0.93
CA ASP A 14 -26.86 19.93 0.69
C ASP A 14 -27.21 20.75 -0.56
N GLU A 15 -26.57 21.91 -0.74
CA GLU A 15 -26.74 22.78 -1.92
C GLU A 15 -26.36 22.07 -3.22
N ILE A 16 -25.30 21.22 -3.21
CA ILE A 16 -24.87 20.43 -4.37
C ILE A 16 -25.45 19.02 -4.43
N LYS A 17 -26.42 18.69 -3.55
CA LYS A 17 -27.06 17.38 -3.43
C LYS A 17 -26.12 16.22 -3.17
N TRP A 18 -25.04 16.45 -2.43
CA TRP A 18 -24.04 15.44 -2.07
C TRP A 18 -24.28 14.76 -0.72
N THR A 19 -25.34 15.14 -0.01
CA THR A 19 -25.64 14.67 1.37
C THR A 19 -26.14 13.24 1.48
N ALA A 20 -26.53 12.61 0.38
CA ALA A 20 -27.06 11.25 0.38
C ALA A 20 -26.08 10.20 -0.14
N TYR A 21 -24.81 10.52 -0.23
CA TYR A 21 -23.84 9.63 -0.85
C TYR A 21 -23.06 8.83 0.20
N HIS A 22 -23.17 7.51 0.09
CA HIS A 22 -22.39 6.54 0.85
C HIS A 22 -21.34 5.88 -0.07
N GLY A 23 -20.36 5.19 0.52
CA GLY A 23 -19.31 4.52 -0.26
C GLY A 23 -18.35 5.51 -0.92
N LEU A 24 -17.85 6.46 -0.12
CA LEU A 24 -16.90 7.47 -0.56
C LEU A 24 -15.46 6.94 -0.49
N TYR A 25 -14.67 7.33 -1.49
CA TYR A 25 -13.23 7.06 -1.53
C TYR A 25 -12.48 8.30 -2.02
N VAL A 26 -11.31 8.54 -1.47
CA VAL A 26 -10.39 9.52 -2.02
C VAL A 26 -9.34 8.81 -2.86
N VAL A 27 -9.10 9.29 -4.07
CA VAL A 27 -8.01 8.84 -4.93
C VAL A 27 -7.05 10.01 -5.15
N SER A 28 -5.79 9.80 -4.84
CA SER A 28 -4.71 10.73 -5.19
C SER A 28 -3.98 10.20 -6.40
N VAL A 29 -3.88 11.02 -7.46
CA VAL A 29 -3.19 10.68 -8.71
C VAL A 29 -1.97 11.56 -8.83
N ALA A 30 -0.78 10.95 -8.81
CA ALA A 30 0.48 11.62 -9.05
C ALA A 30 0.89 11.53 -10.51
N LEU A 31 1.30 12.66 -11.06
CA LEU A 31 1.83 12.72 -12.42
C LEU A 31 3.30 12.30 -12.39
N ARG A 32 3.65 11.26 -13.14
CA ARG A 32 5.06 10.92 -13.39
C ARG A 32 5.63 11.95 -14.39
N ASP A 33 6.69 12.66 -13.99
CA ASP A 33 7.54 13.46 -14.87
C ASP A 33 6.84 14.57 -15.71
N VAL A 34 5.64 15.00 -15.35
CA VAL A 34 4.92 16.05 -16.09
C VAL A 34 5.01 17.38 -15.34
N PRO A 35 5.63 18.41 -15.94
CA PRO A 35 5.57 19.76 -15.38
C PRO A 35 4.12 20.26 -15.36
N TYR A 36 3.68 20.77 -14.24
CA TYR A 36 2.31 21.21 -13.90
C TYR A 36 1.60 22.08 -14.95
N SER A 37 2.30 22.80 -15.81
CA SER A 37 1.71 23.97 -16.48
C SER A 37 1.05 23.75 -17.84
N ALA A 38 1.44 22.76 -18.63
CA ALA A 38 1.03 22.70 -20.05
C ALA A 38 0.16 21.50 -20.43
N GLN A 39 0.33 20.35 -19.81
CA GLN A 39 -0.36 19.11 -20.22
C GLN A 39 -1.58 18.78 -19.33
N PHE A 40 -1.71 19.45 -18.20
CA PHE A 40 -2.68 19.15 -17.17
C PHE A 40 -4.16 19.28 -17.61
N PRO A 41 -4.58 20.34 -18.33
CA PRO A 41 -5.98 20.46 -18.81
C PRO A 41 -6.37 19.36 -19.81
N MET A 42 -5.42 18.92 -20.65
CA MET A 42 -5.67 17.82 -21.60
C MET A 42 -5.79 16.49 -20.88
N LEU A 43 -4.92 16.25 -19.90
CA LEU A 43 -4.95 15.06 -19.06
C LEU A 43 -6.25 14.99 -18.25
N GLN A 44 -6.71 16.12 -17.72
CA GLN A 44 -7.95 16.24 -16.99
C GLN A 44 -9.15 15.82 -17.81
N SER A 45 -9.30 16.33 -19.03
CA SER A 45 -10.43 15.99 -19.89
C SER A 45 -10.43 14.51 -20.26
N SER A 46 -9.25 13.94 -20.51
CA SER A 46 -9.08 12.52 -20.83
C SER A 46 -9.39 11.62 -19.63
N ILE A 47 -8.88 11.96 -18.43
CA ILE A 47 -9.19 11.22 -17.19
C ILE A 47 -10.69 11.32 -16.91
N SER A 48 -11.28 12.50 -16.96
CA SER A 48 -12.68 12.72 -16.67
C SER A 48 -13.60 11.91 -17.59
N GLN A 49 -13.29 11.86 -18.89
CA GLN A 49 -14.08 11.10 -19.84
C GLN A 49 -14.06 9.58 -19.56
N GLN A 50 -12.91 9.06 -19.15
CA GLN A 50 -12.75 7.63 -18.91
C GLN A 50 -13.23 7.22 -17.52
N ILE A 51 -13.02 8.06 -16.49
CA ILE A 51 -13.52 7.81 -15.13
C ILE A 51 -15.05 7.73 -15.10
N ASN A 52 -15.76 8.55 -15.88
CA ASN A 52 -17.21 8.49 -15.98
C ASN A 52 -17.77 7.11 -16.41
N GLN A 53 -16.96 6.30 -17.07
CA GLN A 53 -17.34 4.93 -17.44
C GLN A 53 -17.12 3.92 -16.33
N ILE A 54 -16.28 4.25 -15.34
CA ILE A 54 -15.90 3.35 -14.24
C ILE A 54 -16.68 3.68 -12.98
N VAL A 55 -16.88 4.97 -12.70
CA VAL A 55 -17.47 5.48 -11.46
C VAL A 55 -18.68 6.34 -11.78
N PRO A 56 -19.84 6.08 -11.15
CA PRO A 56 -21.09 6.79 -11.46
C PRO A 56 -21.06 8.28 -11.05
N VAL A 57 -20.42 8.60 -9.94
CA VAL A 57 -20.34 9.97 -9.41
C VAL A 57 -18.95 10.24 -8.88
N TYR A 58 -18.37 11.37 -9.27
CA TYR A 58 -17.11 11.84 -8.71
C TYR A 58 -17.01 13.36 -8.78
N THR A 59 -16.14 13.92 -7.94
CA THR A 59 -15.63 15.28 -8.06
C THR A 59 -14.12 15.27 -7.93
N TYR A 60 -13.48 16.36 -8.32
CA TYR A 60 -12.02 16.44 -8.25
C TYR A 60 -11.54 17.83 -7.86
N THR A 61 -10.33 17.87 -7.34
CA THR A 61 -9.58 19.09 -7.06
C THR A 61 -8.09 18.86 -7.32
N TYR A 62 -7.34 19.96 -7.35
CA TYR A 62 -5.89 19.91 -7.48
C TYR A 62 -5.25 20.35 -6.19
N HIS A 63 -4.29 19.57 -5.73
CA HIS A 63 -3.53 19.86 -4.54
C HIS A 63 -2.07 19.46 -4.73
N PHE A 64 -1.11 20.39 -4.62
CA PHE A 64 0.33 20.14 -4.72
C PHE A 64 0.76 19.17 -5.83
N ASN A 65 0.52 19.49 -7.10
CA ASN A 65 0.86 18.63 -8.24
C ASN A 65 0.17 17.25 -8.30
N GLN A 66 -0.90 17.08 -7.57
CA GLN A 66 -1.71 15.86 -7.59
C GLN A 66 -3.14 16.18 -8.01
N LEU A 67 -3.74 15.30 -8.78
CA LEU A 67 -5.18 15.29 -8.99
C LEU A 67 -5.80 14.46 -7.88
N VAL A 68 -6.67 15.09 -7.10
CA VAL A 68 -7.41 14.42 -6.03
C VAL A 68 -8.84 14.22 -6.50
N LEU A 69 -9.27 12.97 -6.53
CA LEU A 69 -10.63 12.59 -6.90
C LEU A 69 -11.35 12.13 -5.61
N LEU A 70 -12.59 12.59 -5.48
CA LEU A 70 -13.52 12.01 -4.52
C LEU A 70 -14.54 11.20 -5.32
N LEU A 71 -14.52 9.89 -5.13
CA LEU A 71 -15.38 8.94 -5.82
C LEU A 71 -16.56 8.56 -4.93
N CYS A 72 -17.74 8.41 -5.53
CA CYS A 72 -18.95 7.97 -4.85
C CYS A 72 -19.59 6.83 -5.64
N PHE A 73 -19.77 5.68 -4.98
CA PHE A 73 -20.36 4.48 -5.58
C PHE A 73 -21.85 4.29 -5.21
N GLY A 74 -22.42 5.23 -4.43
CA GLY A 74 -23.80 5.17 -3.99
C GLY A 74 -23.99 4.29 -2.76
N ASP A 75 -25.27 4.00 -2.48
CA ASP A 75 -25.72 3.30 -1.28
C ASP A 75 -25.64 1.77 -1.48
N VAL A 76 -24.43 1.26 -1.66
CA VAL A 76 -24.19 -0.18 -1.84
C VAL A 76 -23.58 -0.74 -0.56
N PRO A 77 -24.14 -1.82 0.02
CA PRO A 77 -23.71 -2.31 1.33
C PRO A 77 -22.25 -2.75 1.38
N GLU A 78 -21.71 -3.45 0.34
CA GLU A 78 -20.29 -3.91 0.26
C GLU A 78 -20.00 -4.63 -1.05
N PRO A 79 -18.71 -4.65 -1.48
CA PRO A 79 -17.73 -3.56 -1.48
C PRO A 79 -18.17 -2.49 -2.49
N ALA A 80 -18.05 -1.23 -2.13
CA ALA A 80 -18.51 -0.15 -2.99
C ALA A 80 -17.82 -0.10 -4.36
N MET A 81 -16.56 -0.50 -4.44
CA MET A 81 -15.81 -0.64 -5.70
C MET A 81 -15.62 -2.13 -6.03
N THR A 82 -16.10 -2.56 -7.19
CA THR A 82 -15.99 -3.95 -7.63
C THR A 82 -14.56 -4.27 -8.11
N ALA A 83 -14.24 -5.56 -8.20
CA ALA A 83 -12.97 -6.01 -8.76
C ALA A 83 -12.78 -5.54 -10.21
N ASP A 84 -13.84 -5.56 -11.02
CA ASP A 84 -13.78 -5.08 -12.41
C ASP A 84 -13.51 -3.58 -12.49
N GLN A 85 -14.12 -2.78 -11.62
CA GLN A 85 -13.85 -1.34 -11.53
C GLN A 85 -12.41 -1.05 -11.08
N THR A 86 -11.88 -1.84 -10.15
CA THR A 86 -10.47 -1.75 -9.72
C THR A 86 -9.52 -2.04 -10.89
N VAL A 87 -9.77 -3.11 -11.63
CA VAL A 87 -8.98 -3.47 -12.80
C VAL A 87 -9.07 -2.41 -13.89
N ALA A 88 -10.27 -1.88 -14.15
CA ALA A 88 -10.47 -0.82 -15.15
C ALA A 88 -9.73 0.47 -14.77
N LEU A 89 -9.76 0.85 -13.48
CA LEU A 89 -9.02 2.02 -12.97
C LEU A 89 -7.50 1.80 -13.08
N GLU A 90 -7.01 0.63 -12.72
CA GLU A 90 -5.59 0.28 -12.85
C GLU A 90 -5.13 0.34 -14.31
N GLN A 91 -5.90 -0.21 -15.25
CA GLN A 91 -5.60 -0.15 -16.68
C GLN A 91 -5.58 1.29 -17.21
N LEU A 92 -6.55 2.11 -16.81
CA LEU A 92 -6.59 3.53 -17.15
C LEU A 92 -5.31 4.24 -16.72
N LEU A 93 -4.93 4.08 -15.45
CA LEU A 93 -3.75 4.72 -14.88
C LEU A 93 -2.45 4.24 -15.55
N ARG A 94 -2.36 2.95 -15.85
CA ARG A 94 -1.22 2.36 -16.55
C ARG A 94 -1.08 2.91 -17.98
N ASN A 95 -2.18 2.98 -18.72
CA ASN A 95 -2.20 3.50 -20.11
C ASN A 95 -1.79 4.98 -20.16
N MET A 96 -2.08 5.73 -19.12
CA MET A 96 -1.73 7.15 -19.01
C MET A 96 -0.37 7.39 -18.32
N ASN A 97 0.35 6.33 -17.94
CA ASN A 97 1.61 6.40 -17.18
C ASN A 97 1.45 7.19 -15.87
N LEU A 98 0.31 7.06 -15.21
CA LEU A 98 0.00 7.70 -13.93
C LEU A 98 0.16 6.74 -12.77
N ARG A 99 0.47 7.27 -11.59
CA ARG A 99 0.39 6.53 -10.33
C ARG A 99 -0.78 7.03 -9.52
N ALA A 100 -1.47 6.14 -8.84
CA ALA A 100 -2.53 6.53 -7.93
C ALA A 100 -2.57 5.67 -6.68
N GLY A 101 -3.05 6.29 -5.60
CA GLY A 101 -3.39 5.64 -4.36
C GLY A 101 -4.85 5.91 -4.02
N ILE A 102 -5.52 4.91 -3.46
CA ILE A 102 -6.89 5.01 -3.00
C ILE A 102 -6.96 4.81 -1.48
N SER A 103 -7.79 5.63 -0.82
CA SER A 103 -8.09 5.50 0.60
C SER A 103 -8.90 4.23 0.91
N GLN A 104 -9.07 3.94 2.18
CA GLN A 104 -10.18 3.10 2.64
C GLN A 104 -11.51 3.79 2.35
N ARG A 105 -12.60 3.00 2.44
CA ARG A 105 -13.95 3.53 2.38
C ARG A 105 -14.18 4.51 3.53
N LEU A 106 -14.63 5.71 3.20
CA LEU A 106 -14.99 6.73 4.18
C LEU A 106 -16.44 6.51 4.64
N SER A 107 -16.65 6.68 5.93
CA SER A 107 -18.00 6.63 6.53
C SER A 107 -18.77 7.90 6.25
N GLU A 108 -18.09 9.03 6.31
CA GLU A 108 -18.67 10.37 6.13
C GLU A 108 -17.73 11.24 5.29
N LEU A 109 -18.30 12.28 4.69
CA LEU A 109 -17.49 13.25 3.93
C LEU A 109 -16.55 14.08 4.82
N THR A 110 -16.85 14.22 6.09
CA THR A 110 -15.99 14.84 7.09
C THR A 110 -14.64 14.15 7.23
N ASP A 111 -14.58 12.85 6.87
CA ASP A 111 -13.36 12.02 6.91
C ASP A 111 -12.49 12.21 5.65
N ALA A 112 -12.88 13.09 4.71
CA ALA A 112 -12.18 13.28 3.45
C ALA A 112 -10.69 13.68 3.61
N ASN A 113 -10.35 14.42 4.69
CA ASN A 113 -8.96 14.77 4.99
C ASN A 113 -8.11 13.53 5.37
N GLU A 114 -8.69 12.64 6.16
CA GLU A 114 -8.04 11.37 6.50
C GLU A 114 -7.94 10.48 5.25
N GLY A 115 -9.01 10.39 4.47
CA GLY A 115 -9.00 9.70 3.19
C GLY A 115 -7.94 10.23 2.24
N PHE A 116 -7.73 11.55 2.17
CA PHE A 116 -6.67 12.14 1.38
C PHE A 116 -5.28 11.74 1.89
N ALA A 117 -5.04 11.79 3.20
CA ALA A 117 -3.78 11.36 3.78
C ALA A 117 -3.50 9.87 3.50
N GLN A 118 -4.51 9.02 3.59
CA GLN A 118 -4.42 7.61 3.24
C GLN A 118 -4.09 7.40 1.74
N ALA A 119 -4.80 8.08 0.85
CA ALA A 119 -4.57 7.99 -0.59
C ALA A 119 -3.18 8.49 -0.99
N GLN A 120 -2.71 9.56 -0.36
CA GLN A 120 -1.36 10.09 -0.56
C GLN A 120 -0.30 9.09 -0.12
N MET A 121 -0.48 8.47 1.04
CA MET A 121 0.40 7.42 1.53
C MET A 121 0.45 6.22 0.58
N ALA A 122 -0.68 5.85 -0.03
CA ALA A 122 -0.76 4.79 -1.04
C ALA A 122 -0.08 5.16 -2.37
N VAL A 123 0.19 6.44 -2.64
CA VAL A 123 1.03 6.90 -3.76
C VAL A 123 2.52 6.89 -3.39
N GLU A 124 2.87 7.38 -2.21
CA GLU A 124 4.26 7.66 -1.82
C GLU A 124 5.00 6.39 -1.35
N MET A 125 4.33 5.57 -0.54
CA MET A 125 4.97 4.40 0.07
C MET A 125 5.45 3.36 -0.96
N PRO A 126 4.67 3.02 -2.01
CA PRO A 126 5.12 2.12 -3.06
C PRO A 126 6.41 2.57 -3.77
N GLN A 127 6.61 3.88 -3.92
CA GLN A 127 7.84 4.42 -4.51
C GLN A 127 9.05 4.19 -3.60
N LYS A 128 8.88 4.35 -2.29
CA LYS A 128 9.92 4.06 -1.30
C LYS A 128 10.26 2.57 -1.23
N LEU A 129 9.26 1.71 -1.47
CA LEU A 129 9.40 0.25 -1.40
C LEU A 129 9.75 -0.39 -2.76
N ASP A 130 9.94 0.42 -3.80
CA ASP A 130 10.23 -0.02 -5.17
C ASP A 130 9.19 -1.03 -5.72
N LEU A 131 7.91 -0.75 -5.47
CA LEU A 131 6.82 -1.57 -5.99
C LEU A 131 6.45 -1.16 -7.41
N GLU A 132 6.32 -2.15 -8.30
CA GLU A 132 6.15 -1.91 -9.76
C GLU A 132 4.76 -1.41 -10.17
N ASN A 133 3.72 -1.70 -9.39
CA ASN A 133 2.35 -1.36 -9.74
C ASN A 133 2.12 0.16 -9.73
N ASN A 134 1.22 0.62 -10.58
CA ASN A 134 0.84 2.03 -10.67
C ASN A 134 -0.35 2.41 -9.77
N PHE A 135 -1.06 1.43 -9.23
CA PHE A 135 -2.24 1.64 -8.37
C PHE A 135 -2.12 0.82 -7.09
N HIS A 136 -2.28 1.50 -5.96
CA HIS A 136 -2.19 0.87 -4.64
C HIS A 136 -3.36 1.30 -3.75
N THR A 137 -3.88 0.35 -3.00
CA THR A 137 -4.84 0.64 -1.93
C THR A 137 -4.10 1.00 -0.65
N TYR A 138 -4.71 1.84 0.19
CA TYR A 138 -4.14 2.15 1.50
C TYR A 138 -3.92 0.89 2.35
N ASP A 139 -4.81 -0.10 2.26
CA ASP A 139 -4.67 -1.36 2.99
C ASP A 139 -3.35 -2.08 2.68
N SER A 140 -2.85 -1.97 1.45
CA SER A 140 -1.58 -2.57 1.05
C SER A 140 -0.35 -1.92 1.68
N VAL A 141 -0.48 -0.69 2.17
CA VAL A 141 0.62 0.11 2.75
C VAL A 141 0.38 0.54 4.20
N ALA A 142 -0.76 0.20 4.78
CA ALA A 142 -1.17 0.66 6.11
C ALA A 142 -0.15 0.33 7.22
N LEU A 143 0.43 -0.87 7.19
CA LEU A 143 1.45 -1.27 8.15
C LEU A 143 2.75 -0.46 8.00
N TYR A 144 3.13 -0.10 6.78
CA TYR A 144 4.27 0.79 6.54
C TYR A 144 3.97 2.22 7.00
N HIS A 145 2.73 2.69 6.84
CA HIS A 145 2.30 3.98 7.37
C HIS A 145 2.36 3.99 8.91
N MET A 146 1.98 2.90 9.57
CA MET A 146 2.13 2.75 11.03
C MET A 146 3.61 2.85 11.45
N ILE A 147 4.51 2.17 10.75
CA ILE A 147 5.96 2.26 11.01
C ILE A 147 6.44 3.70 10.82
N GLN A 148 6.09 4.34 9.71
CA GLN A 148 6.48 5.72 9.42
C GLN A 148 5.99 6.70 10.48
N SER A 149 4.73 6.61 10.89
CA SER A 149 4.12 7.46 11.90
C SER A 149 4.74 7.29 13.29
N SER A 150 5.29 6.12 13.57
CA SER A 150 5.97 5.83 14.83
C SER A 150 7.41 6.36 14.88
N LYS A 151 7.98 6.78 13.75
CA LYS A 151 9.41 7.16 13.64
C LYS A 151 9.83 8.29 14.58
N SER A 152 8.94 9.21 14.90
CA SER A 152 9.22 10.29 15.88
C SER A 152 9.33 9.81 17.33
N LYS A 153 8.77 8.63 17.65
CA LYS A 153 8.70 8.06 19.00
C LYS A 153 9.69 6.92 19.20
N ILE A 154 10.07 6.23 18.13
CA ILE A 154 10.94 5.06 18.14
C ILE A 154 12.29 5.46 17.55
N ARG A 155 13.34 5.48 18.37
CA ARG A 155 14.70 5.83 17.92
C ARG A 155 15.33 4.74 17.06
N ASP A 156 15.04 3.49 17.37
CA ASP A 156 15.62 2.32 16.72
C ASP A 156 14.57 1.21 16.60
N TYR A 157 14.16 0.95 15.38
CA TYR A 157 13.21 -0.12 15.08
C TYR A 157 13.81 -1.51 15.25
N HIS A 158 15.13 -1.65 15.22
CA HIS A 158 15.80 -2.95 15.42
C HIS A 158 15.49 -3.55 16.78
N THR A 159 15.15 -2.71 17.78
CA THR A 159 14.70 -3.17 19.12
C THR A 159 13.42 -4.02 19.06
N PHE A 160 12.60 -3.82 18.04
CA PHE A 160 11.33 -4.54 17.85
C PHE A 160 11.45 -5.72 16.89
N MET A 161 12.63 -5.94 16.31
CA MET A 161 12.84 -7.06 15.40
C MET A 161 13.08 -8.35 16.17
N HIS A 162 12.60 -9.44 15.59
CA HIS A 162 12.86 -10.77 16.12
C HIS A 162 14.37 -11.08 16.10
N ARG A 163 14.90 -11.63 17.18
CA ARG A 163 16.34 -11.94 17.34
C ARG A 163 16.93 -12.79 16.20
N ALA A 164 16.11 -13.66 15.59
CA ALA A 164 16.53 -14.50 14.48
C ALA A 164 17.05 -13.70 13.29
N ILE A 165 16.54 -12.49 13.07
CA ILE A 165 16.99 -11.61 11.97
C ILE A 165 18.49 -11.31 12.09
N ALA A 166 18.95 -10.85 13.26
CA ALA A 166 20.35 -10.54 13.49
C ALA A 166 21.24 -11.79 13.42
N ILE A 167 20.76 -12.92 13.95
CA ILE A 167 21.47 -14.21 13.90
C ILE A 167 21.66 -14.64 12.44
N LEU A 168 20.59 -14.61 11.63
CA LEU A 168 20.66 -15.02 10.23
C LEU A 168 21.51 -14.07 9.38
N LYS A 169 21.40 -12.75 9.57
CA LYS A 169 22.28 -11.78 8.89
C LYS A 169 23.75 -12.08 9.14
N LYS A 170 24.11 -12.30 10.39
CA LYS A 170 25.48 -12.64 10.76
C LYS A 170 25.92 -13.95 10.13
N PHE A 171 25.09 -14.99 10.25
CA PHE A 171 25.39 -16.32 9.71
C PHE A 171 25.58 -16.30 8.19
N ASP A 172 24.68 -15.61 7.47
CA ASP A 172 24.73 -15.50 6.00
C ASP A 172 26.00 -14.78 5.53
N ALA A 173 26.40 -13.70 6.26
CA ALA A 173 27.63 -12.96 5.96
C ALA A 173 28.89 -13.82 6.16
N GLU A 174 28.94 -14.63 7.23
CA GLU A 174 30.09 -15.48 7.58
C GLU A 174 30.19 -16.73 6.69
N ASN A 175 29.06 -17.24 6.17
CA ASN A 175 29.00 -18.53 5.47
C ASN A 175 28.62 -18.40 3.99
N HIS A 176 28.47 -17.20 3.45
CA HIS A 176 27.98 -16.94 2.08
C HIS A 176 26.68 -17.69 1.76
N GLN A 177 25.73 -17.62 2.69
CA GLN A 177 24.41 -18.25 2.58
C GLN A 177 23.32 -17.18 2.38
N GLU A 178 22.11 -17.62 2.07
CA GLU A 178 20.92 -16.76 1.85
C GLU A 178 19.75 -17.27 2.70
N LEU A 179 20.00 -17.61 3.93
CA LEU A 179 18.98 -18.15 4.82
C LEU A 179 17.95 -17.10 5.22
N LEU A 180 18.35 -15.85 5.40
CA LEU A 180 17.45 -14.74 5.71
C LEU A 180 16.48 -14.51 4.55
N ASN A 181 16.98 -14.43 3.31
CA ASN A 181 16.14 -14.31 2.12
C ASN A 181 15.23 -15.53 1.94
N THR A 182 15.74 -16.73 2.23
CA THR A 182 14.93 -17.96 2.18
C THR A 182 13.76 -17.90 3.15
N LEU A 183 13.99 -17.45 4.39
CA LEU A 183 12.94 -17.30 5.41
C LEU A 183 11.92 -16.23 4.98
N TYR A 184 12.39 -15.08 4.49
CA TYR A 184 11.53 -14.02 3.99
C TYR A 184 10.57 -14.50 2.89
N VAL A 185 11.09 -15.11 1.83
CA VAL A 185 10.27 -15.59 0.72
C VAL A 185 9.30 -16.67 1.18
N TYR A 186 9.73 -17.58 2.05
CA TYR A 186 8.87 -18.62 2.60
C TYR A 186 7.68 -18.04 3.39
N LEU A 187 7.92 -17.06 4.27
CA LEU A 187 6.85 -16.40 5.03
C LEU A 187 5.96 -15.52 4.16
N ARG A 188 6.51 -14.79 3.20
CA ARG A 188 5.75 -13.98 2.23
C ARG A 188 4.77 -14.83 1.42
N GLU A 189 5.17 -16.02 1.05
CA GLU A 189 4.32 -16.96 0.30
C GLU A 189 3.42 -17.82 1.22
N SER A 190 3.13 -17.32 2.44
CA SER A 190 2.25 -17.99 3.42
C SER A 190 2.69 -19.43 3.70
N GLN A 191 3.99 -19.65 3.80
CA GLN A 191 4.62 -20.95 4.07
C GLN A 191 4.35 -22.02 3.00
N LYS A 192 3.98 -21.61 1.79
CA LYS A 192 3.77 -22.52 0.64
C LYS A 192 5.12 -22.90 0.02
N ALA A 193 5.67 -24.05 0.46
CA ALA A 193 7.03 -24.47 0.11
C ALA A 193 7.29 -24.61 -1.39
N ILE A 194 6.31 -25.04 -2.19
CA ILE A 194 6.48 -25.17 -3.64
C ILE A 194 6.69 -23.79 -4.24
N LYS A 195 5.80 -22.84 -3.95
CA LYS A 195 5.85 -21.49 -4.47
C LYS A 195 7.11 -20.74 -4.03
N ALA A 196 7.51 -20.88 -2.77
CA ALA A 196 8.74 -20.29 -2.25
C ALA A 196 9.99 -20.87 -2.95
N ALA A 197 10.02 -22.17 -3.23
CA ALA A 197 11.13 -22.80 -3.94
C ALA A 197 11.23 -22.32 -5.40
N GLU A 198 10.10 -22.13 -6.07
CA GLU A 198 10.03 -21.57 -7.43
C GLU A 198 10.58 -20.14 -7.47
N ILE A 199 10.14 -19.25 -6.55
CA ILE A 199 10.62 -17.87 -6.48
C ILE A 199 12.12 -17.81 -6.19
N LEU A 200 12.63 -18.69 -5.31
CA LEU A 200 14.04 -18.77 -4.98
C LEU A 200 14.89 -19.50 -6.04
N CYS A 201 14.26 -20.01 -7.08
CA CYS A 201 14.90 -20.82 -8.14
C CYS A 201 15.70 -22.01 -7.56
N ILE A 202 15.18 -22.68 -6.51
CA ILE A 202 15.81 -23.86 -5.88
C ILE A 202 14.87 -25.07 -5.85
N HIS A 203 15.45 -26.26 -5.71
CA HIS A 203 14.64 -27.46 -5.52
C HIS A 203 13.95 -27.47 -4.15
N LYS A 204 12.75 -28.04 -4.06
CA LYS A 204 11.97 -28.15 -2.80
C LYS A 204 12.79 -28.77 -1.63
N ASN A 205 13.61 -29.78 -1.91
CA ASN A 205 14.45 -30.41 -0.89
C ASN A 205 15.51 -29.44 -0.34
N THR A 206 16.06 -28.59 -1.20
CA THR A 206 17.00 -27.53 -0.79
C THR A 206 16.32 -26.51 0.12
N LEU A 207 15.07 -26.14 -0.21
CA LEU A 207 14.28 -25.25 0.66
C LEU A 207 14.08 -25.89 2.04
N PHE A 208 13.65 -27.15 2.13
CA PHE A 208 13.46 -27.82 3.41
C PHE A 208 14.76 -27.97 4.20
N TYR A 209 15.88 -28.24 3.53
CA TYR A 209 17.19 -28.25 4.16
C TYR A 209 17.52 -26.85 4.75
N ARG A 210 17.34 -25.77 3.98
CA ARG A 210 17.57 -24.40 4.46
C ARG A 210 16.65 -24.05 5.64
N LEU A 211 15.36 -24.38 5.59
CA LEU A 211 14.42 -24.13 6.68
C LEU A 211 14.79 -24.90 7.96
N ARG A 212 15.24 -26.14 7.84
CA ARG A 212 15.75 -26.92 8.98
C ARG A 212 16.97 -26.23 9.60
N LYS A 213 17.92 -25.81 8.76
CA LYS A 213 19.12 -25.11 9.19
C LYS A 213 18.78 -23.79 9.89
N ILE A 214 17.79 -23.04 9.39
CA ILE A 214 17.29 -21.82 10.04
C ILE A 214 16.78 -22.15 11.45
N ARG A 215 15.95 -23.17 11.60
CA ARG A 215 15.44 -23.61 12.92
C ARG A 215 16.59 -24.02 13.86
N GLU A 216 17.57 -24.77 13.37
CA GLU A 216 18.73 -25.19 14.17
C GLU A 216 19.58 -24.02 14.67
N ILE A 217 19.81 -23.00 13.83
CA ILE A 217 20.65 -21.85 14.16
C ILE A 217 19.92 -20.86 15.07
N THR A 218 18.61 -20.63 14.83
CA THR A 218 17.86 -19.55 15.49
C THR A 218 16.97 -20.04 16.63
N GLY A 219 16.59 -21.32 16.61
CA GLY A 219 15.63 -21.91 17.53
C GLY A 219 14.19 -21.48 17.30
N ILE A 220 13.86 -20.88 16.10
CA ILE A 220 12.49 -20.45 15.80
C ILE A 220 11.56 -21.62 15.55
N ASP A 221 10.31 -21.43 15.92
CA ASP A 221 9.22 -22.35 15.62
C ASP A 221 8.24 -21.72 14.63
N LEU A 222 8.30 -22.16 13.37
CA LEU A 222 7.45 -21.65 12.31
C LEU A 222 6.01 -22.19 12.35
N ASP A 223 5.68 -23.05 13.28
CA ASP A 223 4.32 -23.53 13.51
C ASP A 223 3.59 -22.68 14.56
N ARG A 224 4.30 -21.78 15.26
CA ARG A 224 3.74 -20.81 16.20
C ARG A 224 3.39 -19.51 15.50
N SER A 225 2.10 -19.16 15.51
CA SER A 225 1.58 -17.98 14.82
C SER A 225 2.12 -16.64 15.35
N ASP A 226 2.36 -16.53 16.66
CA ASP A 226 2.93 -15.34 17.29
C ASP A 226 4.38 -15.09 16.84
N GLU A 227 5.17 -16.15 16.73
CA GLU A 227 6.56 -16.09 16.28
C GLU A 227 6.65 -15.76 14.79
N VAL A 228 5.78 -16.38 13.99
CA VAL A 228 5.64 -16.06 12.55
C VAL A 228 5.24 -14.61 12.34
N LEU A 229 4.25 -14.10 13.09
CA LEU A 229 3.83 -12.70 13.01
C LEU A 229 4.98 -11.74 13.37
N HIS A 230 5.73 -12.04 14.45
CA HIS A 230 6.87 -11.21 14.84
C HIS A 230 7.97 -11.19 13.77
N LEU A 231 8.25 -12.33 13.13
CA LEU A 231 9.16 -12.40 11.99
C LEU A 231 8.65 -11.58 10.79
N GLN A 232 7.36 -11.67 10.46
CA GLN A 232 6.76 -10.90 9.37
C GLN A 232 6.85 -9.39 9.63
N ILE A 233 6.56 -8.92 10.86
CA ILE A 233 6.74 -7.52 11.25
C ILE A 233 8.21 -7.12 11.11
N SER A 234 9.14 -7.98 11.51
CA SER A 234 10.58 -7.72 11.37
C SER A 234 10.99 -7.53 9.91
N PHE A 235 10.47 -8.34 9.00
CA PHE A 235 10.70 -8.18 7.56
C PHE A 235 10.05 -6.91 6.99
N LEU A 236 8.89 -6.49 7.48
CA LEU A 236 8.30 -5.20 7.10
C LEU A 236 9.21 -4.03 7.49
N ILE A 237 9.80 -4.07 8.70
CA ILE A 237 10.77 -3.06 9.16
C ILE A 237 11.99 -3.04 8.25
N LEU A 238 12.59 -4.21 7.95
CA LEU A 238 13.75 -4.30 7.07
C LEU A 238 13.49 -3.73 5.67
N ARG A 239 12.33 -4.01 5.09
CA ARG A 239 11.94 -3.44 3.81
C ARG A 239 11.74 -1.93 3.89
N TYR A 240 11.09 -1.45 4.95
CA TYR A 240 10.89 -0.02 5.16
C TYR A 240 12.22 0.74 5.29
N GLU A 241 13.22 0.15 5.95
CA GLU A 241 14.56 0.73 6.11
C GLU A 241 15.46 0.54 4.86
N GLY A 242 14.99 -0.18 3.83
CA GLY A 242 15.75 -0.44 2.60
C GLY A 242 16.85 -1.50 2.76
N GLU A 243 16.79 -2.31 3.82
CA GLU A 243 17.76 -3.36 4.09
C GLU A 243 17.43 -4.71 3.40
N MET A 244 16.27 -4.79 2.75
CA MET A 244 15.87 -5.89 1.86
C MET A 244 15.22 -5.32 0.60
N MET A 245 15.65 -5.81 -0.53
CA MET A 245 14.99 -5.54 -1.82
C MET A 245 13.71 -6.38 -1.97
N ALA A 246 12.80 -5.91 -2.81
CA ALA A 246 11.50 -6.55 -3.04
C ALA A 246 11.61 -7.91 -3.73
#